data_7276884c31ae354531a946ce7fcece06
#
_entry.id   7276884c31ae354531a946ce7fcece06
#
_cell.length_a   1.000
_cell.length_b   1.000
_cell.length_c   1.000
_cell.angle_alpha   90.00
_cell.angle_beta   90.00
_cell.angle_gamma   90.00
#
_symmetry.space_group_name_H-M   'P 1'
#
loop_
_entity.id
_entity.type
_entity.pdbx_description
1 polymer ?
#
loop_
_entity_poly.entity_id
_entity_poly.type
_entity_poly.pdbx_seq_one_letter_code
_entity_poly.pdbx_strand_id
1 'polypeptide(L)'
;MLLSDFHRIRIAAGDCSSLDEFITEVGGSLPEECYPADGSGDAPIKILSIIWELSHDFNFRKLRAISGLTQAEFVREYRIPRRTIEHWDVGERTPPSYVLELLAADVVSEKIKEVMEEN
;
A
#
# COMPACT_ATOMS: atom_id res chain seq x y z
N MET A 1 6.87 -4.72 -5.05
CA MET A 1 6.02 -4.27 -6.19
C MET A 1 6.64 -3.05 -6.86
N LEU A 2 6.69 -3.04 -8.18
CA LEU A 2 7.18 -1.86 -8.90
C LEU A 2 6.21 -0.70 -8.77
N LEU A 3 6.72 0.52 -8.80
CA LEU A 3 5.90 1.73 -8.73
C LEU A 3 4.87 1.77 -9.86
N SER A 4 5.25 1.37 -11.07
CA SER A 4 4.34 1.33 -12.23
C SER A 4 3.16 0.38 -11.99
N ASP A 5 3.39 -0.77 -11.38
CA ASP A 5 2.33 -1.73 -11.02
C ASP A 5 1.42 -1.14 -9.95
N PHE A 6 2.00 -0.51 -8.94
CA PHE A 6 1.22 0.14 -7.89
C PHE A 6 0.31 1.22 -8.46
N HIS A 7 0.84 2.06 -9.36
CA HIS A 7 0.05 3.11 -10.04
C HIS A 7 -1.11 2.51 -10.83
N ARG A 8 -0.84 1.50 -11.63
CA ARG A 8 -1.86 0.83 -12.45
C ARG A 8 -3.00 0.28 -11.58
N ILE A 9 -2.63 -0.41 -10.51
CA ILE A 9 -3.61 -1.04 -9.61
C ILE A 9 -4.40 0.02 -8.85
N ARG A 10 -3.74 1.07 -8.40
CA ARG A 10 -4.40 2.16 -7.67
C ARG A 10 -5.38 2.93 -8.55
N ILE A 11 -5.03 3.17 -9.82
CA ILE A 11 -5.94 3.80 -10.78
C ILE A 11 -7.18 2.92 -10.97
N ALA A 12 -7.00 1.62 -11.11
CA ALA A 12 -8.12 0.68 -11.21
C ALA A 12 -9.02 0.73 -9.98
N ALA A 13 -8.43 0.86 -8.77
CA ALA A 13 -9.20 1.01 -7.54
C ALA A 13 -10.08 2.27 -7.57
N GLY A 14 -9.55 3.36 -8.12
CA GLY A 14 -10.31 4.61 -8.27
C GLY A 14 -11.48 4.51 -9.25
N ASP A 15 -11.38 3.59 -10.22
CA ASP A 15 -12.40 3.40 -11.25
C ASP A 15 -13.48 2.38 -10.85
N CYS A 16 -13.28 1.66 -9.75
CA CYS A 16 -14.23 0.66 -9.28
C CYS A 16 -15.10 1.22 -8.16
N SER A 17 -16.37 0.79 -8.14
CA SER A 17 -17.35 1.27 -7.16
C SER A 17 -17.37 0.42 -5.88
N SER A 18 -16.77 -0.77 -5.89
CA SER A 18 -16.71 -1.66 -4.73
C SER A 18 -15.44 -2.48 -4.73
N LEU A 19 -15.10 -3.01 -3.55
CA LEU A 19 -13.96 -3.93 -3.40
C LEU A 19 -14.16 -5.17 -4.27
N ASP A 20 -15.37 -5.72 -4.31
CA ASP A 20 -15.67 -6.91 -5.11
C ASP A 20 -15.42 -6.66 -6.60
N GLU A 21 -15.86 -5.51 -7.10
CA GLU A 21 -15.60 -5.11 -8.49
C GLU A 21 -14.10 -4.98 -8.75
N PHE A 22 -13.37 -4.36 -7.83
CA PHE A 22 -11.92 -4.20 -7.91
C PHE A 22 -11.20 -5.55 -7.96
N ILE A 23 -11.58 -6.48 -7.08
CA ILE A 23 -11.01 -7.83 -7.06
C ILE A 23 -11.27 -8.54 -8.38
N THR A 24 -12.48 -8.41 -8.93
CA THR A 24 -12.83 -9.01 -10.22
C THR A 24 -11.99 -8.43 -11.36
N GLU A 25 -11.82 -7.11 -11.37
CA GLU A 25 -11.11 -6.42 -12.45
C GLU A 25 -9.60 -6.73 -12.48
N VAL A 26 -8.95 -6.76 -11.33
CA VAL A 26 -7.49 -6.84 -11.28
C VAL A 26 -6.94 -8.09 -10.60
N GLY A 27 -7.79 -8.93 -10.04
CA GLY A 27 -7.35 -10.10 -9.27
C GLY A 27 -6.49 -11.08 -10.04
N GLY A 28 -6.63 -11.16 -11.36
CA GLY A 28 -5.84 -12.03 -12.21
C GLY A 28 -4.62 -11.38 -12.85
N SER A 29 -4.38 -10.11 -12.59
CA SER A 29 -3.32 -9.32 -13.24
C SER A 29 -2.36 -8.63 -12.29
N LEU A 30 -2.26 -9.12 -11.07
CA LEU A 30 -1.28 -8.64 -10.10
C LEU A 30 0.13 -9.12 -10.46
N PRO A 31 1.19 -8.47 -9.97
CA PRO A 31 2.54 -9.00 -10.09
C PRO A 31 2.65 -10.41 -9.52
N GLU A 32 3.52 -11.22 -10.08
CA GLU A 32 3.70 -12.62 -9.70
C GLU A 32 3.94 -12.81 -8.20
N GLU A 33 4.64 -11.87 -7.57
CA GLU A 33 4.93 -11.90 -6.13
C GLU A 33 3.69 -11.89 -5.24
N CYS A 34 2.53 -11.54 -5.80
CA CYS A 34 1.26 -11.49 -5.07
C CYS A 34 0.53 -12.84 -5.05
N TYR A 35 1.04 -13.84 -5.74
CA TYR A 35 0.41 -15.16 -5.82
C TYR A 35 1.30 -16.20 -5.16
N PRO A 36 0.74 -17.05 -4.25
CA PRO A 36 1.50 -18.18 -3.72
C PRO A 36 1.90 -19.14 -4.84
N ALA A 37 3.06 -19.78 -4.69
CA ALA A 37 3.61 -20.68 -5.71
C ALA A 37 2.68 -21.87 -6.01
N ASP A 38 1.94 -22.34 -5.01
CA ASP A 38 1.01 -23.46 -5.15
C ASP A 38 -0.41 -23.03 -5.54
N GLY A 39 -0.64 -21.74 -5.73
CA GLY A 39 -1.95 -21.21 -6.10
C GLY A 39 -3.00 -21.28 -4.99
N SER A 40 -2.60 -21.59 -3.77
CA SER A 40 -3.53 -21.71 -2.64
C SER A 40 -3.71 -20.39 -1.89
N GLY A 41 -4.77 -20.34 -1.06
CA GLY A 41 -4.99 -19.26 -0.14
C GLY A 41 -5.60 -18.00 -0.76
N ASP A 42 -5.71 -16.99 0.05
CA ASP A 42 -6.40 -15.74 -0.27
C ASP A 42 -5.45 -14.53 -0.33
N ALA A 43 -4.15 -14.77 -0.49
CA ALA A 43 -3.14 -13.71 -0.50
C ALA A 43 -3.45 -12.58 -1.50
N PRO A 44 -3.81 -12.86 -2.77
CA PRO A 44 -4.15 -11.79 -3.71
C PRO A 44 -5.31 -10.93 -3.24
N ILE A 45 -6.32 -11.53 -2.63
CA ILE A 45 -7.50 -10.81 -2.10
C ILE A 45 -7.09 -9.90 -0.94
N LYS A 46 -6.25 -10.39 -0.03
CA LYS A 46 -5.73 -9.60 1.09
C LYS A 46 -4.92 -8.40 0.59
N ILE A 47 -4.06 -8.62 -0.39
CA ILE A 47 -3.23 -7.57 -0.97
C ILE A 47 -4.11 -6.51 -1.65
N LEU A 48 -5.09 -6.92 -2.42
CA LEU A 48 -6.02 -6.00 -3.07
C LEU A 48 -6.85 -5.22 -2.06
N SER A 49 -7.25 -5.86 -0.95
CA SER A 49 -7.96 -5.17 0.12
C SER A 49 -7.13 -4.06 0.76
N ILE A 50 -5.83 -4.29 0.95
CA ILE A 50 -4.89 -3.30 1.47
C ILE A 50 -4.77 -2.12 0.49
N ILE A 51 -4.60 -2.40 -0.79
CA ILE A 51 -4.47 -1.35 -1.82
C ILE A 51 -5.78 -0.58 -1.96
N TRP A 52 -6.91 -1.27 -1.90
CA TRP A 52 -8.23 -0.64 -1.93
C TRP A 52 -8.40 0.37 -0.80
N GLU A 53 -8.09 -0.05 0.42
CA GLU A 53 -8.18 0.81 1.59
C GLU A 53 -7.24 2.00 1.49
N LEU A 54 -6.00 1.76 1.05
CA LEU A 54 -5.00 2.81 0.86
C LEU A 54 -5.43 3.82 -0.21
N SER A 55 -6.14 3.36 -1.25
CA SER A 55 -6.54 4.22 -2.37
C SER A 55 -7.69 5.18 -2.04
N HIS A 56 -8.41 4.93 -0.95
CA HIS A 56 -9.45 5.83 -0.47
C HIS A 56 -8.85 6.82 0.54
N ASP A 57 -9.01 8.13 0.29
CA ASP A 57 -8.40 9.18 1.10
C ASP A 57 -6.89 8.97 1.25
N PHE A 58 -6.20 8.82 0.12
CA PHE A 58 -4.77 8.56 0.07
C PHE A 58 -3.98 9.73 0.66
N ASN A 59 -3.48 9.55 1.89
CA ASN A 59 -2.69 10.54 2.59
C ASN A 59 -1.62 9.85 3.47
N PHE A 60 -0.68 10.64 3.97
CA PHE A 60 0.44 10.09 4.74
C PHE A 60 -0.01 9.39 6.03
N ARG A 61 -0.94 9.97 6.77
CA ARG A 61 -1.41 9.40 8.04
C ARG A 61 -2.01 8.00 7.83
N LYS A 62 -2.82 7.87 6.78
CA LYS A 62 -3.42 6.58 6.43
C LYS A 62 -2.35 5.58 6.01
N LEU A 63 -1.37 6.01 5.21
CA LEU A 63 -0.26 5.17 4.80
C LEU A 63 0.53 4.66 6.01
N ARG A 64 0.87 5.54 6.94
CA ARG A 64 1.59 5.12 8.14
C ARG A 64 0.76 4.16 8.99
N ALA A 65 -0.54 4.41 9.13
CA ALA A 65 -1.44 3.51 9.86
C ALA A 65 -1.44 2.11 9.22
N ILE A 66 -1.55 2.03 7.90
CA ILE A 66 -1.51 0.75 7.17
C ILE A 66 -0.16 0.06 7.34
N SER A 67 0.94 0.82 7.38
CA SER A 67 2.27 0.25 7.56
C SER A 67 2.42 -0.48 8.90
N GLY A 68 1.63 -0.10 9.90
CA GLY A 68 1.74 -0.65 11.24
C GLY A 68 2.94 -0.12 12.03
N LEU A 69 3.70 0.81 11.47
CA LEU A 69 4.89 1.37 12.10
C LEU A 69 4.53 2.57 12.98
N THR A 70 5.20 2.68 14.13
CA THR A 70 5.16 3.90 14.94
C THR A 70 5.93 5.01 14.22
N GLN A 71 5.80 6.26 14.68
CA GLN A 71 6.61 7.35 14.13
C GLN A 71 8.10 7.04 14.23
N ALA A 72 8.56 6.55 15.37
CA ALA A 72 9.96 6.23 15.57
C ALA A 72 10.45 5.12 14.62
N GLU A 73 9.64 4.09 14.44
CA GLU A 73 9.95 3.01 13.50
C GLU A 73 9.98 3.51 12.06
N PHE A 74 9.06 4.38 11.70
CA PHE A 74 8.99 4.97 10.36
C PHE A 74 10.23 5.84 10.08
N VAL A 75 10.69 6.61 11.07
CA VAL A 75 11.94 7.38 10.99
C VAL A 75 13.12 6.45 10.70
N ARG A 76 13.22 5.35 11.43
CA ARG A 76 14.33 4.40 11.26
C ARG A 76 14.30 3.72 9.89
N GLU A 77 13.11 3.32 9.46
CA GLU A 77 12.94 2.59 8.21
C GLU A 77 13.20 3.47 6.98
N TYR A 78 12.63 4.67 6.97
CA TYR A 78 12.64 5.52 5.78
C TYR A 78 13.60 6.70 5.87
N ARG A 79 14.23 6.89 7.01
CA ARG A 79 15.20 7.97 7.25
C ARG A 79 14.65 9.36 6.98
N ILE A 80 13.38 9.55 7.29
CA ILE A 80 12.73 10.86 7.22
C ILE A 80 12.81 11.48 8.61
N PRO A 81 13.19 12.77 8.71
CA PRO A 81 13.26 13.43 10.02
C PRO A 81 11.94 13.33 10.78
N ARG A 82 12.01 13.07 12.08
CA ARG A 82 10.84 12.88 12.93
C ARG A 82 9.88 14.07 12.85
N ARG A 83 10.42 15.29 12.86
CA ARG A 83 9.61 16.50 12.77
C ARG A 83 8.80 16.55 11.47
N THR A 84 9.39 16.11 10.38
CA THR A 84 8.69 16.03 9.09
C THR A 84 7.53 15.06 9.17
N ILE A 85 7.74 13.89 9.76
CA ILE A 85 6.68 12.89 9.94
C ILE A 85 5.56 13.43 10.83
N GLU A 86 5.90 14.14 11.91
CA GLU A 86 4.92 14.76 12.80
C GLU A 86 4.04 15.77 12.04
N HIS A 87 4.64 16.62 11.21
CA HIS A 87 3.90 17.58 10.40
C HIS A 87 2.98 16.91 9.39
N TRP A 88 3.46 15.84 8.77
CA TRP A 88 2.66 15.08 7.80
C TRP A 88 1.50 14.33 8.47
N ASP A 89 1.72 13.78 9.67
CA ASP A 89 0.69 13.04 10.42
C ASP A 89 -0.48 13.93 10.83
N VAL A 90 -0.20 15.17 11.21
CA VAL A 90 -1.27 16.10 11.63
C VAL A 90 -1.82 16.95 10.49
N GLY A 91 -1.28 16.79 9.28
CA GLY A 91 -1.77 17.50 8.11
C GLY A 91 -1.34 18.94 7.98
N GLU A 92 -0.38 19.42 8.80
CA GLU A 92 0.16 20.78 8.66
C GLU A 92 0.91 20.95 7.35
N ARG A 93 1.55 19.88 6.88
CA ARG A 93 2.23 19.81 5.59
C ARG A 93 1.93 18.47 4.97
N THR A 94 1.94 18.43 3.66
CA THR A 94 1.77 17.17 2.91
C THR A 94 3.09 16.83 2.23
N PRO A 95 3.46 15.54 2.16
CA PRO A 95 4.63 15.15 1.37
C PRO A 95 4.36 15.43 -0.11
N PRO A 96 5.40 15.67 -0.90
CA PRO A 96 5.23 15.71 -2.35
C PRO A 96 4.56 14.42 -2.83
N SER A 97 3.70 14.51 -3.84
CA SER A 97 2.93 13.34 -4.30
C SER A 97 3.82 12.16 -4.69
N TYR A 98 4.97 12.43 -5.34
CA TYR A 98 5.88 11.35 -5.73
C TYR A 98 6.52 10.66 -4.52
N VAL A 99 6.77 11.38 -3.43
CA VAL A 99 7.30 10.80 -2.19
C VAL A 99 6.24 9.90 -1.56
N LEU A 100 5.01 10.37 -1.48
CA LEU A 100 3.91 9.61 -0.91
C LEU A 100 3.68 8.30 -1.70
N GLU A 101 3.75 8.37 -3.02
CA GLU A 101 3.57 7.19 -3.86
C GLU A 101 4.72 6.20 -3.76
N LEU A 102 5.97 6.68 -3.67
CA LEU A 102 7.13 5.81 -3.47
C LEU A 102 7.04 5.10 -2.12
N LEU A 103 6.69 5.82 -1.07
CA LEU A 103 6.50 5.24 0.26
C LEU A 103 5.38 4.20 0.25
N ALA A 104 4.27 4.51 -0.42
CA ALA A 104 3.13 3.60 -0.51
C ALA A 104 3.50 2.31 -1.24
N ALA A 105 4.22 2.41 -2.34
CA ALA A 105 4.69 1.22 -3.07
C ALA A 105 5.59 0.35 -2.21
N ASP A 106 6.48 0.96 -1.42
CA ASP A 106 7.36 0.23 -0.51
C ASP A 106 6.56 -0.43 0.63
N VAL A 107 5.64 0.30 1.25
CA VAL A 107 4.77 -0.25 2.30
C VAL A 107 3.97 -1.44 1.77
N VAL A 108 3.39 -1.31 0.58
CA VAL A 108 2.63 -2.43 -0.04
C VAL A 108 3.56 -3.61 -0.28
N SER A 109 4.79 -3.40 -0.74
CA SER A 109 5.77 -4.47 -0.94
C SER A 109 6.07 -5.22 0.37
N GLU A 110 6.21 -4.49 1.48
CA GLU A 110 6.40 -5.11 2.80
C GLU A 110 5.16 -5.89 3.25
N LYS A 111 3.97 -5.38 2.97
CA LYS A 111 2.71 -6.07 3.28
C LYS A 111 2.55 -7.34 2.46
N ILE A 112 2.99 -7.35 1.21
CA ILE A 112 3.00 -8.56 0.37
C ILE A 112 3.84 -9.64 1.03
N LYS A 113 5.04 -9.30 1.52
CA LYS A 113 5.91 -10.24 2.22
C LYS A 113 5.23 -10.80 3.46
N GLU A 114 4.60 -9.94 4.29
CA GLU A 114 3.89 -10.36 5.49
C GLU A 114 2.74 -11.32 5.15
N VAL A 115 1.94 -11.00 4.15
CA VAL A 115 0.82 -11.84 3.71
C VAL A 115 1.30 -13.19 3.21
N MET A 116 2.39 -13.22 2.46
CA MET A 116 2.97 -14.48 1.96
C MET A 116 3.51 -15.36 3.09
N GLU A 117 4.06 -14.75 4.14
CA GLU A 117 4.56 -15.49 5.31
C GLU A 117 3.42 -16.11 6.11
N GLU A 118 2.22 -15.55 6.09
CA GLU A 118 1.02 -16.07 6.77
C GLU A 118 0.45 -17.31 6.07
N ASN A 119 0.75 -17.46 4.80
CA ASN A 119 0.28 -18.62 4.00
C ASN A 119 1.30 -19.77 4.06
#